data_e3ab06301b0b28eb4ef4a47c008a61e8
#
_entry.id   e3ab06301b0b28eb4ef4a47c008a61e8
#
_cell.length_a   1.000
_cell.length_b   1.000
_cell.length_c   1.000
_cell.angle_alpha   90.00
_cell.angle_beta   90.00
_cell.angle_gamma   90.00
#
_symmetry.space_group_name_H-M   'P 1'
#
loop_
_entity.id
_entity.type
_entity.pdbx_description
1 polymer ?
#
loop_
_entity_poly.entity_id
_entity_poly.type
_entity_poly.pdbx_seq_one_letter_code
_entity_poly.pdbx_strand_id
1 'polypeptide(L)' 'ADFEIPGVDNRELALWIKNELEFDQLILEFYRDNEPTSGWIHCSYSSNANRQQSLRAFREDGKVKYKPWLE' A
#
# COMPACT_ATOMS: atom_id res chain seq x y z
N ALA A 1 -3.64 -3.09 -9.38
CA ALA A 1 -2.44 -2.70 -10.12
C ALA A 1 -1.33 -2.29 -9.16
N ASP A 2 -0.10 -2.57 -9.53
CA ASP A 2 1.08 -2.13 -8.77
C ASP A 2 1.64 -0.88 -9.42
N PHE A 3 1.97 0.12 -8.62
CA PHE A 3 2.52 1.35 -9.19
C PHE A 3 3.34 2.13 -8.17
N GLU A 4 4.13 3.06 -8.68
CA GLU A 4 4.83 4.05 -7.90
C GLU A 4 5.00 5.32 -8.75
N ILE A 5 5.22 6.44 -8.10
CA ILE A 5 5.50 7.70 -8.79
C ILE A 5 6.93 8.10 -8.44
N PRO A 6 7.84 8.17 -9.41
CA PRO A 6 9.22 8.56 -9.14
C PRO A 6 9.31 9.89 -8.39
N GLY A 7 10.15 9.92 -7.36
CA GLY A 7 10.34 11.12 -6.56
C GLY A 7 9.29 11.37 -5.49
N VAL A 8 8.28 10.52 -5.39
CA VAL A 8 7.24 10.64 -4.36
C VAL A 8 7.43 9.53 -3.33
N ASP A 9 7.31 9.88 -2.06
CA ASP A 9 7.33 8.90 -0.98
C ASP A 9 6.13 7.95 -1.13
N ASN A 10 6.41 6.65 -1.22
CA ASN A 10 5.34 5.66 -1.42
C ASN A 10 4.36 5.62 -0.25
N ARG A 11 4.83 5.90 0.97
CA ARG A 11 3.94 5.99 2.13
C ARG A 11 2.99 7.18 2.01
N GLU A 12 3.49 8.32 1.58
CA GLU A 12 2.66 9.52 1.37
C GLU A 12 1.64 9.29 0.25
N LEU A 13 2.07 8.66 -0.83
CA LEU A 13 1.17 8.32 -1.93
C LEU A 13 0.08 7.36 -1.48
N ALA A 14 0.43 6.34 -0.69
CA ALA A 14 -0.55 5.40 -0.17
C ALA A 14 -1.55 6.07 0.77
N LEU A 15 -1.10 7.00 1.61
CA LEU A 15 -1.99 7.77 2.48
C LEU A 15 -2.96 8.63 1.66
N TRP A 16 -2.48 9.25 0.60
CA TRP A 16 -3.33 10.03 -0.29
C TRP A 16 -4.43 9.15 -0.91
N ILE A 17 -4.04 7.97 -1.43
CA ILE A 17 -5.00 7.04 -2.01
C ILE A 17 -6.02 6.59 -0.96
N LYS A 18 -5.57 6.27 0.24
CA LYS A 18 -6.44 5.84 1.33
C LYS A 18 -7.50 6.89 1.66
N ASN A 19 -7.14 8.16 1.63
CA ASN A 19 -8.02 9.25 2.00
C ASN A 19 -8.91 9.76 0.86
N GLU A 20 -8.45 9.64 -0.37
CA GLU A 20 -9.08 10.31 -1.51
C GLU A 20 -9.78 9.37 -2.49
N LEU A 21 -9.44 8.09 -2.50
CA LEU A 21 -9.97 7.16 -3.48
C LEU A 21 -10.76 6.03 -2.84
N GLU A 22 -11.68 5.48 -3.62
CA GLU A 22 -12.38 4.26 -3.26
C GLU A 22 -11.60 3.07 -3.80
N PHE A 23 -11.36 2.07 -2.96
CA PHE A 23 -10.58 0.89 -3.36
C PHE A 23 -11.04 -0.35 -2.58
N ASP A 24 -10.73 -1.53 -3.11
CA ASP A 24 -10.96 -2.78 -2.40
C ASP A 24 -9.81 -3.07 -1.42
N GLN A 25 -8.59 -3.17 -1.94
CA GLN A 25 -7.40 -3.34 -1.11
C GLN A 25 -6.31 -2.34 -1.52
N LEU A 26 -5.68 -1.77 -0.52
CA LEU A 26 -4.51 -0.91 -0.69
C LEU A 26 -3.39 -1.54 0.12
N ILE A 27 -2.32 -1.95 -0.54
CA ILE A 27 -1.20 -2.63 0.11
C ILE A 27 0.08 -1.85 -0.13
N LEU A 28 0.70 -1.39 0.95
CA LEU A 28 2.04 -0.81 0.90
C LEU A 28 3.03 -1.95 1.05
N GLU A 29 3.69 -2.32 -0.06
CA GLU A 29 4.53 -3.51 -0.14
C GLU A 29 6.01 -3.18 0.06
N PHE A 30 6.62 -3.81 1.06
CA PHE A 30 8.07 -3.76 1.31
C PHE A 30 8.65 -2.36 1.49
N TYR A 31 7.86 -1.44 2.00
CA TYR A 31 8.31 -0.09 2.31
C TYR A 31 9.26 -0.10 3.51
N ARG A 32 10.34 0.67 3.41
CA ARG A 32 11.29 0.88 4.51
C ARG A 32 11.22 2.34 4.94
N ASP A 33 11.04 2.56 6.24
CA ASP A 33 10.73 3.89 6.78
C ASP A 33 11.78 4.97 6.47
N ASN A 34 13.03 4.59 6.29
CA ASN A 34 14.10 5.54 5.98
C ASN A 34 14.40 5.64 4.48
N GLU A 35 13.58 5.00 3.65
CA GLU A 35 13.79 4.96 2.20
C GLU A 35 12.46 5.26 1.50
N PRO A 36 12.16 6.54 1.26
CA PRO A 36 10.85 6.96 0.73
C PRO A 36 10.45 6.32 -0.60
N THR A 37 11.43 5.97 -1.42
CA THR A 37 11.17 5.36 -2.72
C THR A 37 11.23 3.83 -2.69
N SER A 38 11.35 3.23 -1.49
CA SER A 38 11.38 1.78 -1.36
C SER A 38 9.97 1.18 -1.50
N GLY A 39 9.92 -0.08 -1.90
CA GLY A 39 8.68 -0.80 -2.07
C GLY A 39 7.82 -0.25 -3.20
N TRP A 40 6.55 -0.62 -3.17
CA TRP A 40 5.57 -0.14 -4.15
C TRP A 40 4.16 -0.26 -3.57
N ILE A 41 3.17 0.21 -4.33
CA ILE A 41 1.79 0.21 -3.91
C ILE A 41 0.98 -0.71 -4.80
N HIS A 42 0.22 -1.60 -4.17
CA HIS A 42 -0.80 -2.41 -4.84
C HIS A 42 -2.17 -1.84 -4.47
N CYS A 43 -2.96 -1.51 -5.46
CA CYS A 43 -4.32 -0.99 -5.26
C CYS A 43 -5.28 -1.74 -6.17
N SER A 44 -6.33 -2.31 -5.59
CA SER A 44 -7.37 -3.00 -6.33
C SER A 44 -8.70 -2.28 -6.20
N TYR A 45 -9.57 -2.51 -7.16
CA TYR A 45 -10.90 -1.92 -7.20
C TYR A 45 -11.91 -2.98 -7.59
N SER A 46 -13.05 -2.99 -6.91
CA SER A 46 -14.18 -3.85 -7.25
C SER A 46 -15.36 -2.99 -7.66
N SER A 47 -16.04 -3.33 -8.74
CA SER A 47 -17.24 -2.61 -9.17
C SER A 47 -18.45 -2.88 -8.29
N ASN A 48 -18.41 -3.94 -7.46
CA ASN A 48 -19.56 -4.35 -6.65
C ASN A 48 -19.44 -3.94 -5.18
N ALA A 49 -18.28 -4.11 -4.59
CA ALA A 49 -18.08 -3.78 -3.17
C ALA A 49 -16.60 -3.60 -2.90
N ASN A 50 -16.22 -2.40 -2.48
CA ASN A 50 -14.86 -2.08 -2.09
C ASN A 50 -14.76 -2.13 -0.57
N ARG A 51 -13.84 -2.95 -0.05
CA ARG A 51 -13.67 -3.16 1.39
C ARG A 51 -12.94 -2.02 2.08
N GLN A 52 -12.29 -1.15 1.32
CA GLN A 52 -11.41 -0.11 1.85
C GLN A 52 -10.37 -0.67 2.82
N GLN A 53 -9.82 -1.84 2.50
CA GLN A 53 -8.86 -2.51 3.36
C GLN A 53 -7.44 -2.03 3.08
N SER A 54 -6.78 -1.50 4.09
CA SER A 54 -5.40 -1.01 4.01
C SER A 54 -4.47 -1.98 4.73
N LEU A 55 -3.46 -2.48 4.02
CA LEU A 55 -2.51 -3.45 4.54
C LEU A 55 -1.08 -3.02 4.25
N ARG A 56 -0.16 -3.55 5.05
CA ARG A 56 1.27 -3.42 4.81
C ARG A 56 1.86 -4.81 4.65
N ALA A 57 2.61 -5.05 3.57
CA ALA A 57 3.29 -6.30 3.33
C ALA A 57 4.76 -6.17 3.72
N PHE A 58 5.28 -7.15 4.40
CA PHE A 58 6.68 -7.16 4.87
C PHE A 58 7.23 -8.58 4.85
N ARG A 59 8.55 -8.70 4.96
CA ARG A 59 9.19 -10.00 5.05
C ARG A 59 9.63 -10.28 6.47
N GLU A 60 9.34 -11.50 6.93
CA GLU A 60 9.78 -11.98 8.23
C GLU A 60 10.14 -13.45 8.09
N ASP A 61 11.35 -13.80 8.49
CA ASP A 61 11.87 -15.18 8.39
C ASP A 61 11.76 -15.76 6.98
N GLY A 62 12.00 -14.95 5.96
CA GLY A 62 11.94 -15.37 4.57
C GLY A 62 10.54 -15.51 4.00
N LYS A 63 9.51 -15.16 4.77
CA LYS A 63 8.11 -15.25 4.34
C LYS A 63 7.48 -13.88 4.24
N VAL A 64 6.57 -13.71 3.28
CA VAL A 64 5.79 -12.49 3.14
C VAL A 64 4.61 -12.55 4.10
N LYS A 65 4.46 -11.51 4.90
CA LYS A 65 3.36 -11.38 5.86
C LYS A 65 2.65 -10.05 5.65
N TYR A 66 1.39 -9.99 6.05
CA TYR A 66 0.56 -8.81 5.94
C TYR A 66 0.03 -8.41 7.31
N LYS A 67 -0.09 -7.12 7.54
CA LYS A 67 -0.73 -6.61 8.74
C LYS A 67 -1.59 -5.40 8.39
N PRO A 68 -2.63 -5.09 9.18
CA PRO A 68 -3.40 -3.87 8.98
C PRO A 68 -2.48 -2.66 9.09
N TRP A 69 -2.69 -1.71 8.19
CA TRP A 69 -1.94 -0.47 8.18
C TRP A 69 -2.88 0.65 8.64
N LEU A 70 -2.65 1.13 9.85
CA LEU A 70 -3.50 2.12 10.49
C LEU A 70 -2.82 3.48 10.51
N GLU A 71 -3.19 4.29 9.57
CA GLU A 71 -2.77 5.69 9.58
C GLU A 71 -3.87 6.57 9.04
#